data_5a99f907f2e6731ca0edd92200576a95
#
_entry.id   5a99f907f2e6731ca0edd92200576a95
#
_cell.length_a   1.000
_cell.length_b   1.000
_cell.length_c   1.000
_cell.angle_alpha   90.00
_cell.angle_beta   90.00
_cell.angle_gamma   90.00
#
_symmetry.space_group_name_H-M   'P 1'
#
loop_
_entity.id
_entity.type
_entity.pdbx_description
1 polymer ?
#
loop_
_entity_poly.entity_id
_entity_poly.type
_entity_poly.pdbx_seq_one_letter_code
_entity_poly.pdbx_strand_id
1 'polypeptide(L)'
;MEDTDSAPGPRPCPTTVTLTADVTGRVRAGVHIRPAGEDVDVGDVVLRTGDVLSAAALASAASIGHGTLRVFARPRVAVVATGAELVAPGEAPGPGQIPDSNTILMTTLARGWGADVTVVRASGDTADELADALARAAADADVVVTSGGISAGAFDPVKTLAAEGRADIGFHRLRQQPGGPQACGRVGDAVLLGLPGNPVSVFVSAILYLRPLLAKLAGREAGEAVVKRNDRPTANLAAPAIPGMETIAVIADAEFRARRGKKRFVPVTVVDGRARPVHERGLGSHLIASLHGANALLVLPEAGADAPDVFSPGDHLAAIPLDPALRPGKDRHS
;
A
#
# COMPACT_ATOMS: atom_id res chain seq x y z
N MET A 1 10.59 23.34 41.30
CA MET A 1 11.37 22.93 42.48
C MET A 1 12.80 23.47 42.43
N GLU A 2 13.31 23.74 41.23
CA GLU A 2 14.67 24.27 41.04
C GLU A 2 14.86 25.67 41.66
N ASP A 3 13.79 26.44 41.75
CA ASP A 3 13.79 27.81 42.23
C ASP A 3 13.30 27.95 43.73
N THR A 4 13.35 26.87 44.50
CA THR A 4 12.88 26.84 45.88
C THR A 4 13.93 26.27 46.82
N ASP A 5 13.83 26.59 48.12
CA ASP A 5 14.66 26.02 49.19
C ASP A 5 14.37 24.53 49.44
N SER A 6 13.42 23.98 48.72
CA SER A 6 13.00 22.59 48.86
C SER A 6 13.98 21.63 48.15
N ALA A 7 14.61 20.73 48.94
CA ALA A 7 15.46 19.69 48.37
C ALA A 7 14.67 18.70 47.47
N PRO A 8 15.21 18.19 46.35
CA PRO A 8 14.54 17.20 45.54
C PRO A 8 14.42 15.84 46.24
N GLY A 9 13.34 15.11 46.00
CA GLY A 9 13.13 13.75 46.50
C GLY A 9 11.74 13.53 47.13
N PRO A 10 11.35 12.25 47.34
CA PRO A 10 10.07 11.91 47.97
C PRO A 10 10.06 12.34 49.43
N ARG A 11 9.12 13.20 49.80
CA ARG A 11 8.90 13.68 51.19
C ARG A 11 7.48 14.20 51.34
N PRO A 12 7.00 14.40 52.59
CA PRO A 12 5.75 15.09 52.82
C PRO A 12 5.76 16.47 52.18
N CYS A 13 4.64 16.89 51.60
CA CYS A 13 4.49 18.22 51.04
C CYS A 13 4.75 19.27 52.11
N PRO A 14 5.73 20.17 51.97
CA PRO A 14 5.96 21.21 52.95
C PRO A 14 4.79 22.20 52.97
N THR A 15 4.43 22.68 54.13
CA THR A 15 3.38 23.69 54.31
C THR A 15 3.83 25.08 53.86
N THR A 16 5.13 25.31 53.80
CA THR A 16 5.74 26.57 53.37
C THR A 16 6.95 26.26 52.49
N VAL A 17 7.10 27.00 51.42
CA VAL A 17 8.22 26.92 50.48
C VAL A 17 8.77 28.33 50.30
N THR A 18 10.08 28.51 50.48
CA THR A 18 10.75 29.79 50.21
C THR A 18 11.25 29.83 48.77
N LEU A 19 10.90 30.87 48.02
CA LEU A 19 11.43 31.11 46.70
C LEU A 19 12.83 31.72 46.80
N THR A 20 13.77 31.26 45.97
CA THR A 20 15.10 31.88 45.90
C THR A 20 15.00 33.26 45.27
N ALA A 21 15.88 34.20 45.72
CA ALA A 21 15.75 35.62 45.43
C ALA A 21 15.67 36.00 43.94
N ASP A 22 16.21 35.15 43.04
CA ASP A 22 16.26 35.41 41.59
C ASP A 22 14.95 35.17 40.86
N VAL A 23 13.96 34.59 41.49
CA VAL A 23 12.68 34.19 40.85
C VAL A 23 11.49 35.09 41.20
N THR A 24 11.62 36.02 42.13
CA THR A 24 10.52 36.88 42.56
C THR A 24 9.91 37.72 41.44
N GLY A 25 10.69 38.08 40.40
CA GLY A 25 10.16 38.75 39.18
C GLY A 25 9.51 37.83 38.14
N ARG A 26 9.69 36.52 38.27
CA ARG A 26 9.18 35.52 37.33
C ARG A 26 7.93 34.77 37.85
N VAL A 27 7.70 34.82 39.15
CA VAL A 27 6.52 34.18 39.77
C VAL A 27 5.30 35.09 39.59
N ARG A 28 4.38 34.65 38.75
CA ARG A 28 3.06 35.30 38.58
C ARG A 28 1.98 34.35 39.02
N ALA A 29 0.81 34.85 39.39
CA ALA A 29 -0.36 34.02 39.65
C ALA A 29 -0.64 33.13 38.43
N GLY A 30 -0.79 31.82 38.64
CA GLY A 30 -1.03 30.84 37.56
C GLY A 30 0.24 30.24 36.91
N VAL A 31 1.46 30.66 37.28
CA VAL A 31 2.69 30.03 36.79
C VAL A 31 2.73 28.56 37.22
N HIS A 32 3.04 27.67 36.27
CA HIS A 32 3.01 26.21 36.44
C HIS A 32 1.64 25.58 36.76
N ILE A 33 0.56 26.35 36.63
CA ILE A 33 -0.81 25.84 36.65
C ILE A 33 -1.32 25.77 35.22
N ARG A 34 -1.70 24.57 34.77
CA ARG A 34 -2.35 24.40 33.48
C ARG A 34 -3.80 24.86 33.58
N PRO A 35 -4.21 25.95 32.92
CA PRO A 35 -5.61 26.32 32.83
C PRO A 35 -6.43 25.29 32.06
N ALA A 36 -7.72 25.20 32.32
CA ALA A 36 -8.61 24.42 31.48
C ALA A 36 -8.61 25.03 30.07
N GLY A 37 -8.59 24.17 29.04
CA GLY A 37 -8.57 24.62 27.64
C GLY A 37 -7.20 25.09 27.10
N GLU A 38 -6.10 24.94 27.87
CA GLU A 38 -4.75 25.34 27.40
C GLU A 38 -4.31 24.61 26.13
N ASP A 39 -4.72 23.34 25.97
CA ASP A 39 -4.36 22.47 24.83
C ASP A 39 -5.57 22.20 23.94
N VAL A 40 -6.72 21.84 24.54
CA VAL A 40 -7.94 21.48 23.83
C VAL A 40 -9.16 21.99 24.60
N ASP A 41 -10.03 22.74 23.93
CA ASP A 41 -11.30 23.19 24.50
C ASP A 41 -12.44 22.19 24.26
N VAL A 42 -13.51 22.34 25.06
CA VAL A 42 -14.73 21.54 24.89
C VAL A 42 -15.37 21.87 23.53
N GLY A 43 -15.50 20.85 22.68
CA GLY A 43 -16.06 20.99 21.33
C GLY A 43 -15.02 20.96 20.23
N ASP A 44 -13.72 21.03 20.56
CA ASP A 44 -12.66 20.87 19.58
C ASP A 44 -12.60 19.47 19.02
N VAL A 45 -12.33 19.37 17.73
CA VAL A 45 -12.20 18.08 17.04
C VAL A 45 -10.73 17.65 17.01
N VAL A 46 -10.38 16.67 17.84
CA VAL A 46 -9.01 16.12 17.93
C VAL A 46 -8.73 15.07 16.87
N LEU A 47 -9.70 14.20 16.58
CA LEU A 47 -9.60 13.15 15.54
C LEU A 47 -10.87 13.13 14.69
N ARG A 48 -10.72 12.80 13.41
CA ARG A 48 -11.82 12.68 12.45
C ARG A 48 -11.91 11.24 11.91
N THR A 49 -13.07 10.89 11.39
CA THR A 49 -13.24 9.67 10.61
C THR A 49 -12.28 9.70 9.42
N GLY A 50 -11.52 8.61 9.22
CA GLY A 50 -10.49 8.51 8.17
C GLY A 50 -9.07 8.81 8.67
N ASP A 51 -8.90 9.44 9.83
CA ASP A 51 -7.58 9.66 10.42
C ASP A 51 -6.91 8.33 10.77
N VAL A 52 -5.63 8.20 10.42
CA VAL A 52 -4.82 7.04 10.80
C VAL A 52 -4.39 7.18 12.25
N LEU A 53 -4.75 6.19 13.08
CA LEU A 53 -4.40 6.17 14.49
C LEU A 53 -2.90 5.88 14.69
N SER A 54 -2.10 6.94 14.70
CA SER A 54 -0.70 6.90 15.11
C SER A 54 -0.58 6.79 16.65
N ALA A 55 0.62 6.50 17.15
CA ALA A 55 0.89 6.54 18.59
C ALA A 55 0.52 7.90 19.21
N ALA A 56 0.81 9.00 18.52
CA ALA A 56 0.44 10.36 18.95
C ALA A 56 -1.09 10.54 18.99
N ALA A 57 -1.81 10.09 17.95
CA ALA A 57 -3.27 10.17 17.89
C ALA A 57 -3.93 9.41 19.06
N LEU A 58 -3.42 8.21 19.37
CA LEU A 58 -3.91 7.42 20.51
C LEU A 58 -3.62 8.11 21.84
N ALA A 59 -2.42 8.67 22.00
CA ALA A 59 -2.06 9.43 23.20
C ALA A 59 -2.91 10.67 23.37
N SER A 60 -3.18 11.42 22.28
CA SER A 60 -4.07 12.60 22.32
C SER A 60 -5.49 12.23 22.73
N ALA A 61 -6.06 11.15 22.17
CA ALA A 61 -7.38 10.67 22.57
C ALA A 61 -7.43 10.27 24.05
N ALA A 62 -6.39 9.57 24.53
CA ALA A 62 -6.29 9.16 25.92
C ALA A 62 -6.16 10.37 26.86
N SER A 63 -5.39 11.40 26.47
CA SER A 63 -5.16 12.60 27.30
C SER A 63 -6.43 13.42 27.56
N ILE A 64 -7.40 13.33 26.66
CA ILE A 64 -8.71 13.98 26.78
C ILE A 64 -9.81 13.04 27.31
N GLY A 65 -9.42 11.86 27.84
CA GLY A 65 -10.30 10.94 28.57
C GLY A 65 -10.98 9.86 27.73
N HIS A 66 -10.65 9.71 26.45
CA HIS A 66 -11.19 8.62 25.61
C HIS A 66 -10.42 7.32 25.81
N GLY A 67 -11.01 6.35 26.54
CA GLY A 67 -10.44 5.00 26.75
C GLY A 67 -10.70 4.05 25.59
N THR A 68 -11.63 4.36 24.69
CA THR A 68 -11.99 3.55 23.51
C THR A 68 -12.27 4.44 22.31
N LEU A 69 -11.94 3.96 21.11
CA LEU A 69 -12.23 4.64 19.85
C LEU A 69 -12.97 3.67 18.92
N ARG A 70 -13.96 4.19 18.18
CA ARG A 70 -14.60 3.44 17.09
C ARG A 70 -13.70 3.51 15.85
N VAL A 71 -13.34 2.36 15.32
CA VAL A 71 -12.42 2.25 14.18
C VAL A 71 -13.02 1.37 13.08
N PHE A 72 -12.54 1.52 11.85
CA PHE A 72 -12.82 0.56 10.79
C PHE A 72 -12.12 -0.77 11.11
N ALA A 73 -12.80 -1.88 10.86
CA ALA A 73 -12.18 -3.20 10.95
C ALA A 73 -11.03 -3.34 9.93
N ARG A 74 -10.07 -4.18 10.25
CA ARG A 74 -9.05 -4.57 9.26
C ARG A 74 -9.70 -5.40 8.16
N PRO A 75 -9.45 -5.11 6.87
CA PRO A 75 -9.94 -5.94 5.77
C PRO A 75 -9.41 -7.37 5.89
N ARG A 76 -10.26 -8.34 5.74
CA ARG A 76 -9.90 -9.76 5.71
C ARG A 76 -9.66 -10.20 4.27
N VAL A 77 -8.47 -10.70 3.99
CA VAL A 77 -8.06 -11.14 2.65
C VAL A 77 -7.78 -12.62 2.66
N ALA A 78 -8.41 -13.37 1.77
CA ALA A 78 -8.04 -14.75 1.50
C ALA A 78 -7.25 -14.83 0.19
N VAL A 79 -6.02 -15.31 0.27
CA VAL A 79 -5.18 -15.61 -0.90
C VAL A 79 -5.40 -17.05 -1.30
N VAL A 80 -5.91 -17.27 -2.51
CA VAL A 80 -6.14 -18.62 -3.05
C VAL A 80 -4.99 -18.99 -3.98
N ALA A 81 -4.21 -19.99 -3.57
CA ALA A 81 -3.17 -20.60 -4.38
C ALA A 81 -3.79 -21.74 -5.22
N THR A 82 -3.65 -21.66 -6.54
CA THR A 82 -4.12 -22.67 -7.50
C THR A 82 -3.04 -22.87 -8.58
N GLY A 83 -2.90 -24.10 -9.05
CA GLY A 83 -1.94 -24.53 -10.06
C GLY A 83 -1.18 -25.78 -9.61
N ALA A 84 -1.35 -26.93 -10.32
CA ALA A 84 -0.62 -28.17 -10.03
C ALA A 84 0.89 -28.05 -10.21
N GLU A 85 1.32 -27.01 -10.95
CA GLU A 85 2.73 -26.68 -11.10
C GLU A 85 3.37 -26.08 -9.85
N LEU A 86 2.57 -25.62 -8.86
CA LEU A 86 3.08 -24.90 -7.69
C LEU A 86 3.51 -25.85 -6.58
N VAL A 87 4.76 -25.72 -6.15
CA VAL A 87 5.29 -26.39 -4.95
C VAL A 87 5.55 -25.38 -3.84
N ALA A 88 5.55 -25.84 -2.59
CA ALA A 88 5.88 -24.96 -1.48
C ALA A 88 7.35 -24.52 -1.56
N PRO A 89 7.65 -23.25 -1.19
CA PRO A 89 9.03 -22.80 -1.10
C PRO A 89 9.86 -23.68 -0.15
N GLY A 90 11.03 -24.11 -0.62
CA GLY A 90 11.91 -25.04 0.09
C GLY A 90 11.73 -26.51 -0.33
N GLU A 91 10.67 -26.86 -1.03
CA GLU A 91 10.52 -28.16 -1.68
C GLU A 91 11.27 -28.18 -3.01
N ALA A 92 11.90 -29.33 -3.33
CA ALA A 92 12.56 -29.51 -4.62
C ALA A 92 11.51 -29.67 -5.73
N PRO A 93 11.44 -28.76 -6.74
CA PRO A 93 10.46 -28.89 -7.81
C PRO A 93 10.74 -30.08 -8.71
N GLY A 94 9.72 -30.85 -9.01
CA GLY A 94 9.75 -31.89 -10.04
C GLY A 94 9.66 -31.29 -11.47
N PRO A 95 9.66 -32.13 -12.50
CA PRO A 95 9.48 -31.68 -13.88
C PRO A 95 8.18 -30.89 -14.05
N GLY A 96 8.26 -29.68 -14.61
CA GLY A 96 7.13 -28.78 -14.85
C GLY A 96 6.63 -28.02 -13.63
N GLN A 97 7.25 -28.20 -12.46
CA GLN A 97 6.87 -27.51 -11.23
C GLN A 97 7.74 -26.28 -10.97
N ILE A 98 7.17 -25.31 -10.26
CA ILE A 98 7.84 -24.06 -9.87
C ILE A 98 7.49 -23.71 -8.41
N PRO A 99 8.39 -23.08 -7.64
CA PRO A 99 8.09 -22.60 -6.30
C PRO A 99 7.02 -21.50 -6.31
N ASP A 100 6.05 -21.60 -5.40
CA ASP A 100 4.97 -20.60 -5.24
C ASP A 100 5.51 -19.32 -4.58
N SER A 101 5.90 -18.37 -5.40
CA SER A 101 6.33 -17.05 -4.96
C SER A 101 5.16 -16.05 -4.85
N ASN A 102 4.07 -16.25 -5.61
CA ASN A 102 2.95 -15.32 -5.66
C ASN A 102 2.15 -15.28 -4.37
N THR A 103 1.92 -16.43 -3.74
CA THR A 103 1.22 -16.49 -2.45
C THR A 103 1.98 -15.73 -1.37
N ILE A 104 3.32 -15.87 -1.31
CA ILE A 104 4.16 -15.10 -0.38
C ILE A 104 4.06 -13.61 -0.68
N LEU A 105 4.19 -13.24 -1.96
CA LEU A 105 4.14 -11.85 -2.39
C LEU A 105 2.82 -11.18 -2.00
N MET A 106 1.69 -11.77 -2.38
CA MET A 106 0.34 -11.23 -2.10
C MET A 106 0.06 -11.16 -0.59
N THR A 107 0.39 -12.21 0.15
CA THR A 107 0.20 -12.27 1.61
C THR A 107 1.00 -11.18 2.31
N THR A 108 2.26 -11.02 1.94
CA THR A 108 3.16 -10.03 2.56
C THR A 108 2.71 -8.61 2.24
N LEU A 109 2.36 -8.34 0.98
CA LEU A 109 1.86 -7.02 0.57
C LEU A 109 0.55 -6.67 1.28
N ALA A 110 -0.43 -7.58 1.31
CA ALA A 110 -1.72 -7.32 1.94
C ALA A 110 -1.58 -7.08 3.45
N ARG A 111 -0.74 -7.87 4.16
CA ARG A 111 -0.41 -7.64 5.57
C ARG A 111 0.27 -6.29 5.79
N GLY A 112 1.22 -5.94 4.94
CA GLY A 112 1.89 -4.63 4.97
C GLY A 112 0.93 -3.45 4.77
N TRP A 113 -0.19 -3.66 4.11
CA TRP A 113 -1.25 -2.66 3.93
C TRP A 113 -2.33 -2.71 5.03
N GLY A 114 -2.13 -3.56 6.05
CA GLY A 114 -2.97 -3.61 7.25
C GLY A 114 -4.13 -4.59 7.18
N ALA A 115 -4.13 -5.53 6.23
CA ALA A 115 -5.13 -6.59 6.15
C ALA A 115 -4.78 -7.78 7.05
N ASP A 116 -5.81 -8.48 7.55
CA ASP A 116 -5.69 -9.81 8.10
C ASP A 116 -5.76 -10.82 6.95
N VAL A 117 -4.75 -11.70 6.83
CA VAL A 117 -4.60 -12.54 5.64
C VAL A 117 -4.60 -14.02 5.99
N THR A 118 -5.45 -14.77 5.33
CA THR A 118 -5.49 -16.23 5.29
C THR A 118 -5.02 -16.75 3.93
N VAL A 119 -4.53 -18.00 3.89
CA VAL A 119 -4.15 -18.68 2.65
C VAL A 119 -4.99 -19.94 2.52
N VAL A 120 -5.65 -20.07 1.37
CA VAL A 120 -6.44 -21.25 1.01
C VAL A 120 -5.78 -21.91 -0.20
N ARG A 121 -5.47 -23.19 -0.12
CA ARG A 121 -4.96 -23.96 -1.26
C ARG A 121 -6.12 -24.72 -1.91
N ALA A 122 -6.19 -24.65 -3.23
CA ALA A 122 -7.03 -25.57 -4.00
C ALA A 122 -6.40 -26.96 -3.93
N SER A 123 -7.24 -27.98 -3.88
CA SER A 123 -6.78 -29.39 -3.83
C SER A 123 -6.24 -29.90 -5.17
N GLY A 124 -6.57 -29.20 -6.26
CA GLY A 124 -6.14 -29.50 -7.62
C GLY A 124 -6.51 -28.38 -8.60
N ASP A 125 -6.55 -28.71 -9.89
CA ASP A 125 -6.72 -27.75 -11.00
C ASP A 125 -8.08 -27.85 -11.71
N THR A 126 -9.03 -28.58 -11.16
CA THR A 126 -10.38 -28.65 -11.73
C THR A 126 -11.22 -27.43 -11.31
N ALA A 127 -12.25 -27.13 -12.11
CA ALA A 127 -13.18 -26.06 -11.78
C ALA A 127 -13.90 -26.31 -10.43
N ASP A 128 -14.22 -27.56 -10.11
CA ASP A 128 -14.88 -27.94 -8.86
C ASP A 128 -13.97 -27.67 -7.64
N GLU A 129 -12.72 -28.13 -7.70
CA GLU A 129 -11.73 -27.92 -6.63
C GLU A 129 -11.45 -26.43 -6.40
N LEU A 130 -11.40 -25.65 -7.49
CA LEU A 130 -11.27 -24.19 -7.38
C LEU A 130 -12.53 -23.56 -6.78
N ALA A 131 -13.74 -24.00 -7.19
CA ALA A 131 -14.99 -23.51 -6.63
C ALA A 131 -15.06 -23.73 -5.11
N ASP A 132 -14.69 -24.92 -4.66
CA ASP A 132 -14.64 -25.28 -3.25
C ASP A 132 -13.61 -24.43 -2.48
N ALA A 133 -12.44 -24.18 -3.08
CA ALA A 133 -11.42 -23.32 -2.49
C ALA A 133 -11.89 -21.86 -2.39
N LEU A 134 -12.54 -21.35 -3.44
CA LEU A 134 -13.11 -20.00 -3.46
C LEU A 134 -14.24 -19.85 -2.43
N ALA A 135 -15.12 -20.84 -2.31
CA ALA A 135 -16.21 -20.85 -1.33
C ALA A 135 -15.67 -20.83 0.11
N ARG A 136 -14.66 -21.68 0.42
CA ARG A 136 -13.98 -21.66 1.72
C ARG A 136 -13.28 -20.33 1.98
N ALA A 137 -12.63 -19.75 0.96
CA ALA A 137 -11.94 -18.48 1.07
C ALA A 137 -12.91 -17.33 1.35
N ALA A 138 -14.07 -17.33 0.69
CA ALA A 138 -15.08 -16.26 0.80
C ALA A 138 -15.87 -16.29 2.12
N ALA A 139 -15.90 -17.42 2.84
CA ALA A 139 -16.70 -17.57 4.06
C ALA A 139 -16.35 -16.53 5.14
N ASP A 140 -15.07 -16.19 5.26
CA ASP A 140 -14.56 -15.28 6.31
C ASP A 140 -13.75 -14.10 5.75
N ALA A 141 -13.76 -13.87 4.43
CA ALA A 141 -12.98 -12.82 3.80
C ALA A 141 -13.87 -11.71 3.21
N ASP A 142 -13.36 -10.50 3.23
CA ASP A 142 -13.94 -9.35 2.52
C ASP A 142 -13.42 -9.30 1.06
N VAL A 143 -12.22 -9.84 0.83
CA VAL A 143 -11.57 -9.92 -0.48
C VAL A 143 -10.93 -11.30 -0.67
N VAL A 144 -11.21 -11.93 -1.79
CA VAL A 144 -10.53 -13.13 -2.26
C VAL A 144 -9.60 -12.75 -3.40
N VAL A 145 -8.32 -13.13 -3.32
CA VAL A 145 -7.33 -12.86 -4.36
C VAL A 145 -6.77 -14.17 -4.90
N THR A 146 -6.82 -14.33 -6.22
CA THR A 146 -6.16 -15.44 -6.92
C THR A 146 -5.01 -14.93 -7.78
N SER A 147 -4.01 -15.76 -8.06
CA SER A 147 -2.98 -15.47 -9.06
C SER A 147 -2.89 -16.63 -10.07
N GLY A 148 -2.94 -16.29 -11.33
CA GLY A 148 -3.08 -17.26 -12.40
C GLY A 148 -4.54 -17.56 -12.71
N GLY A 149 -4.78 -18.51 -13.62
CA GLY A 149 -6.14 -18.91 -13.97
C GLY A 149 -6.96 -17.84 -14.74
N ILE A 150 -6.38 -16.74 -15.21
CA ILE A 150 -7.08 -15.68 -15.95
C ILE A 150 -6.45 -15.37 -17.32
N SER A 151 -5.56 -16.24 -17.80
CA SER A 151 -4.85 -16.06 -19.06
C SER A 151 -5.69 -16.47 -20.28
N ALA A 152 -5.13 -16.37 -21.48
CA ALA A 152 -5.80 -16.78 -22.72
C ALA A 152 -5.91 -18.30 -22.91
N GLY A 153 -5.48 -19.12 -21.93
CA GLY A 153 -5.56 -20.59 -22.00
C GLY A 153 -6.99 -21.11 -22.07
N ALA A 154 -7.19 -22.13 -22.88
CA ALA A 154 -8.50 -22.76 -23.09
C ALA A 154 -8.98 -23.57 -21.87
N PHE A 155 -8.08 -23.95 -20.98
CA PHE A 155 -8.33 -24.80 -19.79
C PHE A 155 -8.11 -24.01 -18.50
N ASP A 156 -8.72 -22.85 -18.39
CA ASP A 156 -8.58 -21.98 -17.24
C ASP A 156 -9.75 -22.19 -16.27
N PRO A 157 -9.54 -22.80 -15.07
CA PRO A 157 -10.65 -23.14 -14.17
C PRO A 157 -11.45 -21.92 -13.72
N VAL A 158 -10.84 -20.73 -13.61
CA VAL A 158 -11.56 -19.49 -13.27
C VAL A 158 -12.55 -19.11 -14.37
N LYS A 159 -12.14 -19.28 -15.65
CA LYS A 159 -13.04 -19.03 -16.79
C LYS A 159 -14.16 -20.05 -16.89
N THR A 160 -13.86 -21.31 -16.60
CA THR A 160 -14.88 -22.38 -16.58
C THR A 160 -15.96 -22.04 -15.55
N LEU A 161 -15.58 -21.64 -14.33
CA LEU A 161 -16.53 -21.24 -13.29
C LEU A 161 -17.42 -20.07 -13.72
N ALA A 162 -16.84 -19.07 -14.37
CA ALA A 162 -17.59 -17.92 -14.87
C ALA A 162 -18.55 -18.32 -16.01
N ALA A 163 -18.08 -19.15 -16.96
CA ALA A 163 -18.89 -19.62 -18.08
C ALA A 163 -20.08 -20.52 -17.64
N GLU A 164 -19.89 -21.29 -16.58
CA GLU A 164 -20.92 -22.13 -15.97
C GLU A 164 -21.88 -21.33 -15.06
N GLY A 165 -21.66 -20.01 -14.88
CA GLY A 165 -22.47 -19.17 -14.00
C GLY A 165 -22.31 -19.48 -12.50
N ARG A 166 -21.23 -20.18 -12.12
CA ARG A 166 -20.94 -20.58 -10.72
C ARG A 166 -20.21 -19.47 -9.94
N ALA A 167 -19.71 -18.46 -10.62
CA ALA A 167 -19.13 -17.27 -10.02
C ALA A 167 -19.39 -16.05 -10.92
N ASP A 168 -19.71 -14.91 -10.32
CA ASP A 168 -19.88 -13.65 -11.04
C ASP A 168 -18.50 -13.01 -11.26
N ILE A 169 -17.85 -13.36 -12.35
CA ILE A 169 -16.50 -12.94 -12.67
C ILE A 169 -16.43 -12.30 -14.06
N GLY A 170 -16.05 -11.04 -14.10
CA GLY A 170 -15.71 -10.32 -15.33
C GLY A 170 -14.22 -10.43 -15.66
N PHE A 171 -13.90 -10.69 -16.94
CA PHE A 171 -12.53 -10.73 -17.43
C PHE A 171 -12.23 -9.46 -18.23
N HIS A 172 -11.12 -8.81 -17.89
CA HIS A 172 -10.73 -7.53 -18.46
C HIS A 172 -9.34 -7.59 -19.09
N ARG A 173 -9.19 -6.99 -20.25
CA ARG A 173 -7.90 -6.81 -20.88
C ARG A 173 -7.52 -5.34 -20.86
N LEU A 174 -6.74 -4.97 -19.87
CA LEU A 174 -6.36 -3.58 -19.64
C LEU A 174 -5.20 -3.15 -20.53
N ARG A 175 -5.19 -1.87 -20.89
CA ARG A 175 -4.11 -1.23 -21.67
C ARG A 175 -2.91 -0.92 -20.77
N GLN A 176 -2.39 -1.93 -20.07
CA GLN A 176 -1.23 -1.83 -19.19
C GLN A 176 -0.21 -2.93 -19.47
N GLN A 177 1.02 -2.71 -19.03
CA GLN A 177 2.11 -3.67 -19.05
C GLN A 177 3.04 -3.43 -17.84
N PRO A 178 3.37 -4.51 -17.04
CA PRO A 178 2.82 -5.86 -17.12
C PRO A 178 1.37 -5.95 -16.58
N GLY A 179 0.77 -7.15 -16.62
CA GLY A 179 -0.52 -7.42 -16.02
C GLY A 179 -1.72 -6.92 -16.82
N GLY A 180 -1.73 -7.02 -18.15
CA GLY A 180 -2.88 -6.65 -18.97
C GLY A 180 -4.16 -7.46 -18.69
N PRO A 181 -4.14 -8.79 -18.60
CA PRO A 181 -5.29 -9.59 -18.16
C PRO A 181 -5.55 -9.38 -16.69
N GLN A 182 -6.81 -9.16 -16.32
CA GLN A 182 -7.32 -9.06 -14.95
C GLN A 182 -8.69 -9.70 -14.89
N ALA A 183 -9.09 -10.20 -13.73
CA ALA A 183 -10.45 -10.61 -13.46
C ALA A 183 -10.94 -9.95 -12.17
N CYS A 184 -12.20 -9.57 -12.15
CA CYS A 184 -12.83 -9.08 -10.93
C CYS A 184 -14.30 -9.51 -10.89
N GLY A 185 -14.83 -9.65 -9.67
CA GLY A 185 -16.20 -10.07 -9.47
C GLY A 185 -16.52 -10.33 -8.01
N ARG A 186 -17.38 -11.32 -7.76
CA ARG A 186 -17.78 -11.71 -6.42
C ARG A 186 -17.80 -13.23 -6.26
N VAL A 187 -17.50 -13.67 -5.04
CA VAL A 187 -17.72 -15.02 -4.55
C VAL A 187 -18.43 -14.88 -3.20
N GLY A 188 -19.70 -15.26 -3.13
CA GLY A 188 -20.54 -14.89 -1.98
C GLY A 188 -20.57 -13.38 -1.81
N ASP A 189 -20.31 -12.90 -0.58
CA ASP A 189 -20.23 -11.47 -0.26
C ASP A 189 -18.83 -10.88 -0.48
N ALA A 190 -17.81 -11.70 -0.70
CA ALA A 190 -16.44 -11.27 -0.89
C ALA A 190 -16.20 -10.72 -2.32
N VAL A 191 -15.39 -9.66 -2.42
CA VAL A 191 -14.87 -9.19 -3.71
C VAL A 191 -13.79 -10.15 -4.20
N LEU A 192 -13.89 -10.62 -5.44
CA LEU A 192 -12.86 -11.43 -6.09
C LEU A 192 -11.96 -10.55 -6.95
N LEU A 193 -10.65 -10.68 -6.76
CA LEU A 193 -9.62 -10.16 -7.64
C LEU A 193 -8.78 -11.32 -8.20
N GLY A 194 -8.89 -11.57 -9.51
CA GLY A 194 -8.03 -12.49 -10.23
C GLY A 194 -6.86 -11.73 -10.85
N LEU A 195 -5.64 -12.01 -10.40
CA LEU A 195 -4.41 -11.40 -10.87
C LEU A 195 -3.68 -12.32 -11.85
N PRO A 196 -2.84 -11.77 -12.75
CA PRO A 196 -2.04 -12.59 -13.69
C PRO A 196 -1.10 -13.55 -12.95
N GLY A 197 -0.71 -14.67 -13.59
CA GLY A 197 0.20 -15.66 -12.97
C GLY A 197 1.67 -15.22 -12.87
N ASN A 198 2.16 -14.38 -13.77
CA ASN A 198 3.57 -13.92 -13.73
C ASN A 198 3.85 -13.01 -12.53
N PRO A 199 4.92 -13.27 -11.74
CA PRO A 199 5.14 -12.60 -10.45
C PRO A 199 5.24 -11.08 -10.51
N VAL A 200 5.94 -10.50 -11.50
CA VAL A 200 6.01 -9.03 -11.66
C VAL A 200 4.64 -8.45 -12.03
N SER A 201 3.82 -9.21 -12.77
CA SER A 201 2.44 -8.81 -13.07
C SER A 201 1.56 -8.82 -11.82
N VAL A 202 1.72 -9.84 -10.96
CA VAL A 202 1.05 -9.91 -9.64
C VAL A 202 1.44 -8.71 -8.80
N PHE A 203 2.73 -8.43 -8.68
CA PHE A 203 3.25 -7.29 -7.92
C PHE A 203 2.62 -5.96 -8.35
N VAL A 204 2.69 -5.67 -9.64
CA VAL A 204 2.12 -4.44 -10.22
C VAL A 204 0.61 -4.39 -10.03
N SER A 205 -0.10 -5.49 -10.29
CA SER A 205 -1.56 -5.55 -10.16
C SER A 205 -2.02 -5.43 -8.71
N ALA A 206 -1.30 -6.03 -7.75
CA ALA A 206 -1.60 -5.88 -6.33
C ALA A 206 -1.47 -4.42 -5.87
N ILE A 207 -0.43 -3.71 -6.33
CA ILE A 207 -0.26 -2.29 -6.03
C ILE A 207 -1.38 -1.46 -6.64
N LEU A 208 -1.76 -1.73 -7.90
CA LEU A 208 -2.73 -0.92 -8.63
C LEU A 208 -4.19 -1.19 -8.21
N TYR A 209 -4.53 -2.41 -7.79
CA TYR A 209 -5.93 -2.81 -7.56
C TYR A 209 -6.19 -3.27 -6.13
N LEU A 210 -5.35 -4.14 -5.55
CA LEU A 210 -5.58 -4.64 -4.20
C LEU A 210 -5.32 -3.57 -3.15
N ARG A 211 -4.21 -2.83 -3.26
CA ARG A 211 -3.86 -1.78 -2.29
C ARG A 211 -4.95 -0.70 -2.13
N PRO A 212 -5.49 -0.08 -3.21
CA PRO A 212 -6.55 0.92 -3.07
C PRO A 212 -7.88 0.31 -2.59
N LEU A 213 -8.19 -0.93 -2.97
CA LEU A 213 -9.36 -1.65 -2.45
C LEU A 213 -9.28 -1.82 -0.93
N LEU A 214 -8.14 -2.30 -0.43
CA LEU A 214 -7.93 -2.46 1.02
C LEU A 214 -7.95 -1.13 1.75
N ALA A 215 -7.38 -0.08 1.16
CA ALA A 215 -7.45 1.27 1.74
C ALA A 215 -8.92 1.73 1.89
N LYS A 216 -9.74 1.54 0.88
CA LYS A 216 -11.16 1.89 0.92
C LYS A 216 -11.94 1.07 1.95
N LEU A 217 -11.70 -0.24 2.04
CA LEU A 217 -12.34 -1.09 3.03
C LEU A 217 -11.93 -0.73 4.46
N ALA A 218 -10.70 -0.27 4.66
CA ALA A 218 -10.20 0.26 5.93
C ALA A 218 -10.66 1.70 6.24
N GLY A 219 -11.64 2.25 5.49
CA GLY A 219 -12.18 3.58 5.69
C GLY A 219 -11.22 4.73 5.32
N ARG A 220 -10.13 4.43 4.63
CA ARG A 220 -9.24 5.47 4.10
C ARG A 220 -9.83 5.97 2.79
N GLU A 221 -9.99 7.27 2.66
CA GLU A 221 -10.29 7.85 1.36
C GLU A 221 -9.14 7.48 0.42
N ALA A 222 -9.48 6.94 -0.75
CA ALA A 222 -8.53 6.85 -1.84
C ALA A 222 -8.09 8.28 -2.11
N GLY A 223 -6.85 8.62 -1.72
CA GLY A 223 -6.36 9.99 -1.83
C GLY A 223 -6.64 10.49 -3.25
N GLU A 224 -7.15 11.70 -3.38
CA GLU A 224 -7.10 12.40 -4.65
C GLU A 224 -5.69 12.22 -5.20
N ALA A 225 -5.58 12.00 -6.51
CA ALA A 225 -4.29 11.80 -7.16
C ALA A 225 -3.42 13.05 -6.96
N VAL A 226 -2.79 13.13 -5.80
CA VAL A 226 -1.95 14.27 -5.42
C VAL A 226 -0.58 14.03 -5.98
N VAL A 227 -0.30 14.67 -7.10
CA VAL A 227 1.10 14.95 -7.47
C VAL A 227 1.58 16.02 -6.49
N LYS A 228 2.17 15.63 -5.37
CA LYS A 228 2.83 16.60 -4.50
C LYS A 228 4.04 17.14 -5.26
N ARG A 229 3.89 18.37 -5.70
CA ARG A 229 4.95 19.17 -6.30
C ARG A 229 5.97 19.51 -5.20
N ASN A 230 7.20 19.07 -5.36
CA ASN A 230 8.31 19.84 -4.82
C ASN A 230 8.26 21.19 -5.54
N ASP A 231 8.51 22.32 -4.86
CA ASP A 231 8.31 23.72 -5.26
C ASP A 231 8.99 24.18 -6.58
N ARG A 232 9.23 23.30 -7.50
CA ARG A 232 9.65 23.60 -8.86
C ARG A 232 8.51 23.29 -9.83
N PRO A 233 8.16 24.22 -10.73
CA PRO A 233 7.11 24.01 -11.71
C PRO A 233 7.54 22.88 -12.65
N THR A 234 7.04 21.66 -12.41
CA THR A 234 7.19 20.53 -13.33
C THR A 234 6.10 20.65 -14.41
N ALA A 235 6.30 21.63 -15.30
CA ALA A 235 5.38 21.89 -16.40
C ALA A 235 5.27 20.72 -17.40
N ASN A 236 6.10 19.65 -17.24
CA ASN A 236 6.17 18.50 -18.17
C ASN A 236 6.30 17.16 -17.45
N LEU A 237 5.47 16.86 -16.43
CA LEU A 237 5.34 15.49 -15.96
C LEU A 237 4.61 14.66 -17.05
N ALA A 238 5.34 13.80 -17.73
CA ALA A 238 4.85 13.02 -18.86
C ALA A 238 3.82 11.93 -18.50
N ALA A 239 3.48 11.73 -17.22
CA ALA A 239 2.53 10.69 -16.82
C ALA A 239 1.31 11.29 -16.11
N PRO A 240 0.08 10.94 -16.54
CA PRO A 240 -1.13 11.31 -15.82
C PRO A 240 -1.17 10.63 -14.45
N ALA A 241 -1.70 11.35 -13.46
CA ALA A 241 -1.99 10.81 -12.15
C ALA A 241 -2.84 9.52 -12.25
N ILE A 242 -2.55 8.55 -11.39
CA ILE A 242 -3.36 7.34 -11.27
C ILE A 242 -4.39 7.60 -10.18
N PRO A 243 -5.70 7.53 -10.48
CA PRO A 243 -6.73 7.78 -9.49
C PRO A 243 -6.52 6.95 -8.22
N GLY A 244 -6.62 7.57 -7.06
CA GLY A 244 -6.45 6.91 -5.78
C GLY A 244 -5.01 6.57 -5.38
N MET A 245 -4.01 7.06 -6.12
CA MET A 245 -2.59 6.81 -5.81
C MET A 245 -1.79 8.10 -5.74
N GLU A 246 -1.02 8.22 -4.66
CA GLU A 246 0.01 9.25 -4.55
C GLU A 246 1.17 8.92 -5.50
N THR A 247 1.63 9.91 -6.26
CA THR A 247 2.81 9.80 -7.11
C THR A 247 3.85 10.85 -6.72
N ILE A 248 5.12 10.51 -6.90
CA ILE A 248 6.26 11.40 -6.72
C ILE A 248 6.89 11.70 -8.08
N ALA A 249 7.49 12.89 -8.21
CA ALA A 249 8.31 13.23 -9.36
C ALA A 249 9.70 12.60 -9.18
N VAL A 250 10.20 11.95 -10.23
CA VAL A 250 11.54 11.35 -10.28
C VAL A 250 12.24 11.73 -11.58
N ILE A 251 13.58 11.68 -11.59
CA ILE A 251 14.41 11.89 -12.77
C ILE A 251 14.86 10.52 -13.28
N ALA A 252 14.68 10.25 -14.56
CA ALA A 252 15.21 9.06 -15.20
C ALA A 252 16.74 9.04 -15.08
N ASP A 253 17.30 7.93 -14.60
CA ASP A 253 18.75 7.70 -14.53
C ASP A 253 19.18 6.53 -15.42
N ALA A 254 18.29 6.12 -16.32
CA ALA A 254 18.48 5.13 -17.37
C ALA A 254 17.48 5.42 -18.51
N GLU A 255 17.65 4.75 -19.65
CA GLU A 255 16.67 4.77 -20.73
C GLU A 255 15.43 3.96 -20.35
N PHE A 256 14.25 4.54 -20.58
CA PHE A 256 12.97 3.85 -20.41
C PHE A 256 12.17 3.93 -21.71
N ARG A 257 11.61 2.81 -22.12
CA ARG A 257 10.82 2.73 -23.37
C ARG A 257 9.34 2.65 -23.05
N ALA A 258 8.57 3.62 -23.52
CA ALA A 258 7.12 3.56 -23.55
C ALA A 258 6.64 2.53 -24.60
N ARG A 259 5.35 2.24 -24.61
CA ARG A 259 4.77 1.30 -25.58
C ARG A 259 3.45 1.83 -26.12
N ARG A 260 3.25 1.73 -27.43
CA ARG A 260 1.98 2.09 -28.03
C ARG A 260 0.84 1.20 -27.52
N GLY A 261 -0.31 1.79 -27.27
CA GLY A 261 -1.51 1.10 -26.82
C GLY A 261 -1.46 0.63 -25.36
N LYS A 262 -0.40 0.95 -24.59
CA LYS A 262 -0.27 0.49 -23.20
C LYS A 262 0.50 1.45 -22.32
N LYS A 263 -0.06 1.76 -21.16
CA LYS A 263 0.68 2.36 -20.04
C LYS A 263 1.61 1.31 -19.44
N ARG A 264 2.87 1.68 -19.14
CA ARG A 264 3.83 0.75 -18.54
C ARG A 264 4.11 1.11 -17.10
N PHE A 265 4.24 0.07 -16.29
CA PHE A 265 4.61 0.15 -14.88
C PHE A 265 5.91 -0.59 -14.67
N VAL A 266 6.95 0.13 -14.30
CA VAL A 266 8.31 -0.41 -14.20
C VAL A 266 8.77 -0.37 -12.76
N PRO A 267 9.07 -1.53 -12.12
CA PRO A 267 9.73 -1.53 -10.83
C PRO A 267 11.10 -0.86 -10.91
N VAL A 268 11.34 0.14 -10.07
CA VAL A 268 12.57 0.94 -10.05
C VAL A 268 13.10 1.10 -8.63
N THR A 269 14.40 1.33 -8.53
CA THR A 269 15.04 1.86 -7.35
C THR A 269 15.19 3.38 -7.53
N VAL A 270 14.67 4.14 -6.57
CA VAL A 270 14.81 5.59 -6.52
C VAL A 270 15.79 5.96 -5.40
N VAL A 271 16.86 6.65 -5.76
CA VAL A 271 17.86 7.20 -4.83
C VAL A 271 18.07 8.65 -5.22
N ASP A 272 18.04 9.57 -4.27
CA ASP A 272 18.19 11.01 -4.48
C ASP A 272 17.30 11.57 -5.61
N GLY A 273 16.05 11.06 -5.69
CA GLY A 273 15.09 11.45 -6.71
C GLY A 273 15.36 10.89 -8.12
N ARG A 274 16.37 10.04 -8.29
CA ARG A 274 16.74 9.41 -9.57
C ARG A 274 16.30 7.98 -9.63
N ALA A 275 15.64 7.60 -10.72
CA ALA A 275 15.02 6.29 -10.91
C ALA A 275 15.84 5.41 -11.86
N ARG A 276 16.18 4.20 -11.42
CA ARG A 276 16.82 3.14 -12.24
C ARG A 276 15.96 1.88 -12.23
N PRO A 277 15.90 1.13 -13.36
CA PRO A 277 15.25 -0.18 -13.38
C PRO A 277 15.93 -1.12 -12.37
N VAL A 278 15.14 -1.92 -11.65
CA VAL A 278 15.70 -2.95 -10.73
C VAL A 278 16.36 -4.11 -11.48
N HIS A 279 16.13 -4.24 -12.77
CA HIS A 279 16.66 -5.32 -13.59
C HIS A 279 17.30 -4.79 -14.87
N GLU A 280 18.59 -5.06 -15.05
CA GLU A 280 19.37 -4.60 -16.22
C GLU A 280 19.00 -5.33 -17.52
N ARG A 281 18.55 -6.60 -17.44
CA ARG A 281 18.21 -7.44 -18.59
C ARG A 281 16.82 -7.19 -19.16
N GLY A 282 16.13 -6.12 -18.74
CA GLY A 282 14.81 -5.74 -19.23
C GLY A 282 13.66 -6.07 -18.27
N LEU A 283 12.43 -5.88 -18.74
CA LEU A 283 11.20 -5.87 -17.94
C LEU A 283 10.38 -7.16 -18.12
N GLY A 284 11.04 -8.31 -18.06
CA GLY A 284 10.35 -9.60 -18.13
C GLY A 284 9.43 -9.80 -16.93
N SER A 285 8.14 -10.10 -17.19
CA SER A 285 7.14 -10.25 -16.13
C SER A 285 7.38 -11.44 -15.18
N HIS A 286 8.34 -12.31 -15.50
CA HIS A 286 8.78 -13.46 -14.70
C HIS A 286 10.05 -13.19 -13.87
N LEU A 287 10.69 -12.01 -14.03
CA LEU A 287 11.97 -11.69 -13.40
C LEU A 287 11.76 -11.19 -11.96
N ILE A 288 11.35 -12.06 -11.05
CA ILE A 288 11.02 -11.71 -9.67
C ILE A 288 12.25 -11.45 -8.79
N ALA A 289 13.39 -12.08 -9.07
CA ALA A 289 14.55 -12.07 -8.16
C ALA A 289 15.10 -10.65 -7.88
N SER A 290 14.92 -9.70 -8.79
CA SER A 290 15.36 -8.31 -8.60
C SER A 290 14.30 -7.39 -8.01
N LEU A 291 13.07 -7.85 -7.81
CA LEU A 291 12.00 -7.03 -7.21
C LEU A 291 12.31 -6.53 -5.80
N HIS A 292 13.18 -7.23 -5.04
CA HIS A 292 13.58 -6.81 -3.71
C HIS A 292 14.23 -5.42 -3.67
N GLY A 293 14.84 -4.97 -4.77
CA GLY A 293 15.41 -3.63 -4.92
C GLY A 293 14.41 -2.53 -5.28
N ALA A 294 13.15 -2.89 -5.57
CA ALA A 294 12.14 -1.91 -5.95
C ALA A 294 11.61 -1.15 -4.74
N ASN A 295 11.77 0.16 -4.75
CA ASN A 295 11.16 1.06 -3.76
C ASN A 295 10.12 2.01 -4.39
N ALA A 296 9.98 1.99 -5.72
CA ALA A 296 8.95 2.72 -6.44
C ALA A 296 8.52 1.96 -7.72
N LEU A 297 7.35 2.31 -8.22
CA LEU A 297 6.80 1.83 -9.49
C LEU A 297 6.70 3.00 -10.46
N LEU A 298 7.63 3.09 -11.41
CA LEU A 298 7.67 4.13 -12.43
C LEU A 298 6.47 3.99 -13.36
N VAL A 299 5.83 5.10 -13.69
CA VAL A 299 4.66 5.15 -14.56
C VAL A 299 5.06 5.78 -15.89
N LEU A 300 5.15 4.96 -16.93
CA LEU A 300 5.37 5.45 -18.30
C LEU A 300 4.03 5.60 -19.00
N PRO A 301 3.75 6.75 -19.63
CA PRO A 301 2.55 6.94 -20.43
C PRO A 301 2.52 6.00 -21.63
N GLU A 302 1.38 5.91 -22.28
CA GLU A 302 1.28 5.27 -23.58
C GLU A 302 2.08 6.07 -24.62
N ALA A 303 2.93 5.41 -25.39
CA ALA A 303 3.65 6.05 -26.49
C ALA A 303 2.68 6.50 -27.58
N GLY A 304 2.85 7.72 -28.10
CA GLY A 304 1.95 8.29 -29.10
C GLY A 304 2.27 9.75 -29.42
N ALA A 305 1.29 10.48 -29.97
CA ALA A 305 1.48 11.87 -30.40
C ALA A 305 1.88 12.82 -29.23
N ASP A 306 1.39 12.53 -28.01
CA ASP A 306 1.59 13.40 -26.83
C ASP A 306 2.68 12.88 -25.87
N ALA A 307 3.33 11.74 -26.20
CA ALA A 307 4.38 11.17 -25.34
C ALA A 307 5.45 10.47 -26.19
N PRO A 308 6.73 10.61 -25.83
CA PRO A 308 7.83 10.00 -26.56
C PRO A 308 7.81 8.47 -26.42
N ASP A 309 8.35 7.77 -27.44
CA ASP A 309 8.55 6.32 -27.38
C ASP A 309 9.70 5.95 -26.41
N VAL A 310 10.62 6.88 -26.16
CA VAL A 310 11.81 6.69 -25.31
C VAL A 310 11.99 7.88 -24.39
N PHE A 311 12.22 7.60 -23.12
CA PHE A 311 12.64 8.55 -22.10
C PHE A 311 14.12 8.35 -21.81
N SER A 312 14.89 9.42 -21.88
CA SER A 312 16.33 9.42 -21.70
C SER A 312 16.74 9.80 -20.27
N PRO A 313 17.98 9.51 -19.83
CA PRO A 313 18.49 10.03 -18.58
C PRO A 313 18.35 11.56 -18.49
N GLY A 314 17.77 12.04 -17.38
CA GLY A 314 17.45 13.45 -17.18
C GLY A 314 15.96 13.79 -17.35
N ASP A 315 15.17 12.94 -18.01
CA ASP A 315 13.74 13.19 -18.18
C ASP A 315 12.97 13.07 -16.84
N HIS A 316 11.95 13.91 -16.70
CA HIS A 316 11.08 13.91 -15.53
C HIS A 316 9.91 12.96 -15.72
N LEU A 317 9.72 12.05 -14.76
CA LEU A 317 8.70 11.00 -14.78
C LEU A 317 7.96 10.95 -13.44
N ALA A 318 6.81 10.27 -13.43
CA ALA A 318 6.06 10.00 -12.22
C ALA A 318 6.31 8.57 -11.74
N ALA A 319 6.38 8.38 -10.43
CA ALA A 319 6.48 7.06 -9.80
C ALA A 319 5.53 6.94 -8.61
N ILE A 320 4.97 5.75 -8.41
CA ILE A 320 4.20 5.39 -7.22
C ILE A 320 5.18 4.92 -6.16
N PRO A 321 5.30 5.58 -5.01
CA PRO A 321 6.20 5.14 -3.95
C PRO A 321 5.69 3.84 -3.32
N LEU A 322 6.59 2.88 -3.13
CA LEU A 322 6.34 1.63 -2.42
C LEU A 322 6.83 1.73 -0.98
N ASP A 323 7.94 2.44 -0.77
CA ASP A 323 8.50 2.77 0.53
C ASP A 323 7.92 4.11 1.02
N PRO A 324 7.33 4.17 2.22
CA PRO A 324 6.89 5.43 2.83
C PRO A 324 7.99 6.49 2.96
N ALA A 325 9.26 6.08 3.07
CA ALA A 325 10.40 7.00 3.16
C ALA A 325 10.65 7.79 1.88
N LEU A 326 10.18 7.30 0.72
CA LEU A 326 10.25 8.03 -0.55
C LEU A 326 9.14 9.07 -0.72
N ARG A 327 8.16 9.10 0.18
CA ARG A 327 7.15 10.16 0.14
C ARG A 327 7.85 11.48 0.44
N PRO A 328 7.58 12.57 -0.33
CA PRO A 328 8.13 13.86 -0.01
C PRO A 328 7.80 14.18 1.44
N GLY A 329 8.83 14.44 2.24
CA GLY A 329 8.68 14.65 3.68
C GLY A 329 7.65 15.75 3.92
N LYS A 330 6.76 15.55 4.88
CA LYS A 330 6.29 16.67 5.67
C LYS A 330 7.57 17.24 6.25
N ASP A 331 7.87 18.49 5.90
CA ASP A 331 9.09 19.18 6.31
C ASP A 331 9.44 18.82 7.76
N ARG A 332 10.62 18.21 7.94
CA ARG A 332 11.23 18.06 9.25
C ARG A 332 11.87 19.41 9.61
N HIS A 333 11.04 20.45 9.69
CA HIS A 333 11.45 21.75 10.19
C HIS A 333 10.28 22.37 10.95
N SER A 334 10.32 22.21 12.23
CA SER A 334 10.14 23.19 13.32
C SER A 334 10.08 22.46 14.65
#